data_4e56114778894a87c5aeece955ee022b
#
_entry.id   4e56114778894a87c5aeece955ee022b
#
_cell.length_a   1.000
_cell.length_b   1.000
_cell.length_c   1.000
_cell.angle_alpha   90.00
_cell.angle_beta   90.00
_cell.angle_gamma   90.00
#
_symmetry.space_group_name_H-M   'P 1'
#
loop_
_entity.id
_entity.type
_entity.pdbx_description
1 polymer ?
#
loop_
_entity_poly.entity_id
_entity_poly.type
_entity_poly.pdbx_seq_one_letter_code
_entity_poly.pdbx_strand_id
1 'polypeptide(L)'
;GKILTTTDARGVEIDQIGESREDPVAGENLKISLDVDLQQYAQQAALKVMEEKQAARVSILLMNPQNGEIYVCVNVPEFDLNDPFILNTNVDTSGLNEQEKQDLLNQMWRNPCLNDTYEPGSTFKIITMSAGLEAGVVSVNDRFFCPGYKLVDDRRIHCARRTGHGSQ
;
A
#
# COMPACT_ATOMS: atom_id res chain seq x y z
N GLY A 1 -7.44 -30.83 -3.66
CA GLY A 1 -8.14 -32.07 -3.37
C GLY A 1 -9.59 -31.85 -2.99
N LYS A 2 -10.37 -32.86 -3.07
CA LYS A 2 -11.80 -32.84 -2.74
C LYS A 2 -12.16 -34.11 -1.98
N ILE A 3 -12.86 -33.98 -0.88
CA ILE A 3 -13.46 -35.08 -0.15
C ILE A 3 -14.97 -34.95 -0.29
N LEU A 4 -15.61 -36.00 -0.85
CA LEU A 4 -17.05 -36.07 -0.92
C LEU A 4 -17.52 -37.14 0.06
N THR A 5 -18.23 -36.67 1.10
CA THR A 5 -18.86 -37.51 2.10
C THR A 5 -20.38 -37.52 1.86
N THR A 6 -21.02 -38.64 2.11
CA THR A 6 -22.46 -38.69 2.08
C THR A 6 -23.00 -38.49 3.48
N THR A 7 -23.85 -37.49 3.64
CA THR A 7 -24.46 -37.17 4.96
C THR A 7 -25.97 -37.49 4.93
N ASP A 8 -26.52 -37.78 6.09
CA ASP A 8 -27.96 -37.86 6.29
C ASP A 8 -28.63 -36.49 6.19
N ALA A 9 -29.96 -36.44 6.27
CA ALA A 9 -30.73 -35.18 6.23
C ALA A 9 -30.42 -34.19 7.40
N ARG A 10 -29.67 -34.63 8.40
CA ARG A 10 -29.22 -33.83 9.57
C ARG A 10 -27.77 -33.41 9.46
N GLY A 11 -27.08 -33.76 8.34
CA GLY A 11 -25.67 -33.45 8.12
C GLY A 11 -24.69 -34.39 8.83
N VAL A 12 -25.16 -35.54 9.34
CA VAL A 12 -24.30 -36.55 9.96
C VAL A 12 -23.75 -37.46 8.91
N GLU A 13 -22.45 -37.70 8.92
CA GLU A 13 -21.76 -38.58 7.96
C GLU A 13 -22.23 -40.03 8.06
N ILE A 14 -22.51 -40.68 6.91
CA ILE A 14 -22.96 -42.07 6.84
C ILE A 14 -21.77 -42.95 6.52
N ASP A 15 -21.27 -43.66 7.52
CA ASP A 15 -20.09 -44.56 7.43
C ASP A 15 -20.15 -45.69 6.41
N GLN A 16 -21.31 -46.00 5.84
CA GLN A 16 -21.50 -47.16 4.98
C GLN A 16 -21.41 -46.87 3.47
N ILE A 17 -21.36 -45.61 3.07
CA ILE A 17 -21.27 -45.25 1.65
C ILE A 17 -19.94 -44.53 1.44
N GLY A 18 -18.97 -45.28 0.94
CA GLY A 18 -17.58 -44.93 0.82
C GLY A 18 -17.27 -43.45 0.52
N GLU A 19 -16.34 -42.93 1.28
CA GLU A 19 -15.70 -41.62 1.09
C GLU A 19 -15.03 -41.62 -0.30
N SER A 20 -15.42 -40.72 -1.18
CA SER A 20 -14.71 -40.49 -2.43
C SER A 20 -13.68 -39.37 -2.21
N ARG A 21 -12.42 -39.77 -2.26
CA ARG A 21 -11.29 -38.84 -2.07
C ARG A 21 -10.59 -38.61 -3.40
N GLU A 22 -10.51 -37.36 -3.78
CA GLU A 22 -9.67 -36.88 -4.88
C GLU A 22 -8.42 -36.23 -4.29
N ASP A 23 -7.25 -36.81 -4.59
CA ASP A 23 -6.00 -36.30 -4.04
C ASP A 23 -5.73 -34.86 -4.53
N PRO A 24 -5.13 -34.02 -3.68
CA PRO A 24 -4.76 -32.66 -4.08
C PRO A 24 -3.68 -32.70 -5.15
N VAL A 25 -3.89 -31.92 -6.21
CA VAL A 25 -2.83 -31.63 -7.17
C VAL A 25 -1.92 -30.56 -6.56
N ALA A 26 -0.62 -30.81 -6.53
CA ALA A 26 0.34 -29.83 -6.06
C ALA A 26 0.29 -28.55 -6.90
N GLY A 27 0.29 -27.40 -6.26
CA GLY A 27 0.40 -26.11 -6.94
C GLY A 27 1.82 -25.87 -7.48
N GLU A 28 1.94 -24.93 -8.38
CA GLU A 28 3.23 -24.48 -8.90
C GLU A 28 3.89 -23.47 -7.93
N ASN A 29 5.22 -23.39 -7.98
CA ASN A 29 5.98 -22.40 -7.22
C ASN A 29 5.85 -21.03 -7.88
N LEU A 30 5.58 -20.00 -7.09
CA LEU A 30 5.62 -18.62 -7.52
C LEU A 30 6.92 -17.96 -7.05
N LYS A 31 7.77 -17.50 -8.00
CA LYS A 31 8.94 -16.69 -7.70
C LYS A 31 8.58 -15.22 -7.91
N ILE A 32 8.75 -14.43 -6.87
CA ILE A 32 8.52 -12.97 -6.88
C ILE A 32 9.81 -12.20 -6.73
N SER A 33 9.79 -10.90 -7.00
CA SER A 33 10.96 -10.02 -6.94
C SER A 33 11.25 -9.44 -5.56
N LEU A 34 10.37 -9.65 -4.57
CA LEU A 34 10.59 -9.16 -3.21
C LEU A 34 11.86 -9.77 -2.62
N ASP A 35 12.73 -8.90 -2.09
CA ASP A 35 13.95 -9.27 -1.40
C ASP A 35 13.69 -9.29 0.11
N VAL A 36 13.90 -10.44 0.75
CA VAL A 36 13.55 -10.66 2.16
C VAL A 36 14.37 -9.77 3.09
N ASP A 37 15.67 -9.60 2.82
CA ASP A 37 16.56 -8.81 3.67
C ASP A 37 16.22 -7.31 3.58
N LEU A 38 15.97 -6.82 2.36
CA LEU A 38 15.53 -5.45 2.14
C LEU A 38 14.14 -5.20 2.73
N GLN A 39 13.23 -6.18 2.63
CA GLN A 39 11.89 -6.10 3.22
C GLN A 39 11.97 -5.94 4.74
N GLN A 40 12.78 -6.76 5.41
CA GLN A 40 12.97 -6.68 6.87
C GLN A 40 13.61 -5.36 7.31
N TYR A 41 14.62 -4.90 6.58
CA TYR A 41 15.26 -3.61 6.86
C TYR A 41 14.27 -2.44 6.73
N ALA A 42 13.50 -2.44 5.66
CA ALA A 42 12.50 -1.41 5.40
C ALA A 42 11.37 -1.43 6.45
N GLN A 43 10.96 -2.63 6.89
CA GLN A 43 9.95 -2.77 7.94
C GLN A 43 10.43 -2.18 9.28
N GLN A 44 11.67 -2.47 9.68
CA GLN A 44 12.25 -1.88 10.89
C GLN A 44 12.33 -0.36 10.80
N ALA A 45 12.74 0.18 9.64
CA ALA A 45 12.79 1.61 9.39
C ALA A 45 11.39 2.24 9.45
N ALA A 46 10.38 1.59 8.86
CA ALA A 46 9.00 2.05 8.88
C ALA A 46 8.43 2.09 10.30
N LEU A 47 8.65 1.04 11.09
CA LEU A 47 8.22 0.96 12.49
C LEU A 47 8.85 2.08 13.33
N LYS A 48 10.16 2.31 13.17
CA LYS A 48 10.87 3.39 13.84
C LYS A 48 10.28 4.77 13.50
N VAL A 49 10.03 5.04 12.23
CA VAL A 49 9.42 6.30 11.79
C VAL A 49 8.00 6.44 12.32
N MET A 50 7.22 5.37 12.32
CA MET A 50 5.85 5.36 12.85
C MET A 50 5.84 5.74 14.33
N GLU A 51 6.76 5.19 15.12
CA GLU A 51 6.90 5.50 16.54
C GLU A 51 7.39 6.95 16.77
N GLU A 52 8.51 7.35 16.14
CA GLU A 52 9.12 8.69 16.33
C GLU A 52 8.21 9.83 15.87
N LYS A 53 7.42 9.61 14.84
CA LYS A 53 6.53 10.64 14.27
C LYS A 53 5.09 10.52 14.70
N GLN A 54 4.75 9.50 15.51
CA GLN A 54 3.38 9.18 15.90
C GLN A 54 2.47 9.10 14.67
N ALA A 55 2.99 8.50 13.59
CA ALA A 55 2.26 8.35 12.36
C ALA A 55 1.21 7.22 12.49
N ALA A 56 0.02 7.43 11.93
CA ALA A 56 -1.02 6.40 11.94
C ALA A 56 -0.62 5.17 11.10
N ARG A 57 0.16 5.39 10.06
CA ARG A 57 0.73 4.33 9.20
C ARG A 57 1.96 4.84 8.44
N VAL A 58 2.83 3.91 8.04
CA VAL A 58 3.96 4.18 7.15
C VAL A 58 3.99 3.12 6.07
N SER A 59 4.18 3.53 4.82
CA SER A 59 4.30 2.63 3.67
C SER A 59 5.62 2.89 2.97
N ILE A 60 6.32 1.82 2.58
CA ILE A 60 7.57 1.89 1.83
C ILE A 60 7.46 0.97 0.61
N LEU A 61 7.68 1.55 -0.57
CA LEU A 61 7.79 0.82 -1.82
C LEU A 61 9.18 1.10 -2.42
N LEU A 62 9.95 0.04 -2.66
CA LEU A 62 11.24 0.13 -3.33
C LEU A 62 11.17 -0.61 -4.67
N MET A 63 11.44 0.11 -5.74
CA MET A 63 11.35 -0.41 -7.11
C MET A 63 12.64 -0.15 -7.87
N ASN A 64 13.06 -1.11 -8.69
CA ASN A 64 14.10 -0.90 -9.69
C ASN A 64 13.54 -0.07 -10.86
N PRO A 65 14.03 1.16 -11.11
CA PRO A 65 13.49 2.01 -12.16
C PRO A 65 13.80 1.53 -13.59
N GLN A 66 14.73 0.59 -13.75
CA GLN A 66 15.14 0.09 -15.07
C GLN A 66 14.21 -0.99 -15.61
N ASN A 67 13.66 -1.82 -14.73
CA ASN A 67 12.85 -2.97 -15.13
C ASN A 67 11.49 -3.07 -14.42
N GLY A 68 11.24 -2.21 -13.41
CA GLY A 68 9.98 -2.19 -12.66
C GLY A 68 9.86 -3.26 -11.57
N GLU A 69 10.89 -4.05 -11.31
CA GLU A 69 10.87 -5.02 -10.21
C GLU A 69 10.70 -4.34 -8.86
N ILE A 70 9.77 -4.85 -8.06
CA ILE A 70 9.52 -4.38 -6.69
C ILE A 70 10.33 -5.23 -5.72
N TYR A 71 11.29 -4.62 -5.03
CA TYR A 71 12.11 -5.28 -4.03
C TYR A 71 11.55 -5.17 -2.62
N VAL A 72 10.78 -4.11 -2.34
CA VAL A 72 10.15 -3.86 -1.05
C VAL A 72 8.72 -3.37 -1.24
N CYS A 73 7.80 -3.92 -0.45
CA CYS A 73 6.44 -3.42 -0.32
C CYS A 73 6.00 -3.61 1.14
N VAL A 74 6.32 -2.61 1.98
CA VAL A 74 6.06 -2.61 3.41
C VAL A 74 4.93 -1.67 3.75
N ASN A 75 4.04 -2.11 4.62
CA ASN A 75 3.00 -1.29 5.23
C ASN A 75 2.93 -1.59 6.73
N VAL A 76 3.08 -0.58 7.58
CA VAL A 76 2.94 -0.73 9.02
C VAL A 76 1.85 0.22 9.54
N PRO A 77 1.01 -0.19 10.53
CA PRO A 77 1.02 -1.51 11.17
C PRO A 77 0.58 -2.62 10.22
N GLU A 78 1.20 -3.78 10.33
CA GLU A 78 0.82 -4.98 9.61
C GLU A 78 -0.15 -5.83 10.43
N PHE A 79 -0.81 -6.81 9.80
CA PHE A 79 -1.64 -7.78 10.50
C PHE A 79 -1.00 -9.17 10.46
N ASP A 80 -1.34 -10.04 11.41
CA ASP A 80 -0.83 -11.40 11.44
C ASP A 80 -1.57 -12.26 10.40
N LEU A 81 -0.82 -12.84 9.46
CA LEU A 81 -1.36 -13.74 8.44
C LEU A 81 -1.84 -15.08 9.01
N ASN A 82 -1.40 -15.46 10.20
CA ASN A 82 -1.87 -16.67 10.89
C ASN A 82 -3.23 -16.42 11.57
N ASP A 83 -3.49 -15.16 11.98
CA ASP A 83 -4.73 -14.72 12.61
C ASP A 83 -5.35 -13.53 11.86
N PRO A 84 -5.68 -13.68 10.57
CA PRO A 84 -6.03 -12.57 9.69
C PRO A 84 -7.35 -11.88 10.05
N PHE A 85 -8.17 -12.47 10.90
CA PHE A 85 -9.46 -11.92 11.35
C PHE A 85 -9.37 -11.19 12.69
N ILE A 86 -8.18 -11.09 13.28
CA ILE A 86 -7.94 -10.29 14.47
C ILE A 86 -7.47 -8.90 14.03
N LEU A 87 -8.21 -7.85 14.44
CA LEU A 87 -7.83 -6.48 14.13
C LEU A 87 -6.50 -6.11 14.78
N ASN A 88 -5.62 -5.49 14.02
CA ASN A 88 -4.31 -4.98 14.47
C ASN A 88 -4.39 -3.61 15.17
N THR A 89 -5.58 -3.17 15.51
CA THR A 89 -5.85 -1.89 16.17
C THR A 89 -6.69 -2.10 17.44
N ASN A 90 -6.51 -1.20 18.41
CA ASN A 90 -7.28 -1.22 19.68
C ASN A 90 -8.67 -0.57 19.53
N VAL A 91 -9.34 -0.83 18.42
CA VAL A 91 -10.71 -0.31 18.22
C VAL A 91 -11.68 -1.16 19.04
N ASP A 92 -12.50 -0.50 19.85
CA ASP A 92 -13.60 -1.19 20.54
C ASP A 92 -14.67 -1.61 19.53
N THR A 93 -14.81 -2.91 19.35
CA THR A 93 -15.77 -3.51 18.41
C THR A 93 -17.06 -3.97 19.08
N SER A 94 -17.23 -3.76 20.39
CA SER A 94 -18.37 -4.28 21.17
C SER A 94 -19.72 -3.72 20.71
N GLY A 95 -19.75 -2.51 20.17
CA GLY A 95 -20.96 -1.85 19.67
C GLY A 95 -21.19 -1.96 18.16
N LEU A 96 -20.27 -2.62 17.43
CA LEU A 96 -20.33 -2.69 15.98
C LEU A 96 -21.18 -3.88 15.50
N ASN A 97 -21.94 -3.66 14.42
CA ASN A 97 -22.60 -4.73 13.70
C ASN A 97 -21.61 -5.53 12.84
N GLU A 98 -22.06 -6.66 12.25
CA GLU A 98 -21.18 -7.55 11.48
C GLU A 98 -20.63 -6.87 10.21
N GLN A 99 -21.39 -5.99 9.57
CA GLN A 99 -20.92 -5.26 8.39
C GLN A 99 -19.80 -4.26 8.77
N GLU A 100 -19.96 -3.53 9.86
CA GLU A 100 -18.95 -2.60 10.36
C GLU A 100 -17.64 -3.31 10.75
N LYS A 101 -17.75 -4.48 11.37
CA LYS A 101 -16.58 -5.33 11.67
C LYS A 101 -15.89 -5.80 10.39
N GLN A 102 -16.66 -6.25 9.40
CA GLN A 102 -16.12 -6.67 8.10
C GLN A 102 -15.44 -5.51 7.37
N ASP A 103 -15.98 -4.31 7.45
CA ASP A 103 -15.39 -3.11 6.84
C ASP A 103 -14.04 -2.75 7.48
N LEU A 104 -13.90 -2.91 8.81
CA LEU A 104 -12.62 -2.75 9.51
C LEU A 104 -11.59 -3.79 9.07
N LEU A 105 -12.00 -5.06 8.92
CA LEU A 105 -11.12 -6.11 8.41
C LEU A 105 -10.69 -5.83 6.97
N ASN A 106 -11.61 -5.45 6.10
CA ASN A 106 -11.30 -5.07 4.71
C ASN A 106 -10.34 -3.88 4.65
N GLN A 107 -10.47 -2.92 5.55
CA GLN A 107 -9.56 -1.79 5.66
C GLN A 107 -8.17 -2.21 6.14
N MET A 108 -8.09 -3.12 7.12
CA MET A 108 -6.83 -3.68 7.62
C MET A 108 -6.08 -4.48 6.54
N TRP A 109 -6.79 -5.30 5.75
CA TRP A 109 -6.20 -6.12 4.69
C TRP A 109 -5.79 -5.32 3.45
N ARG A 110 -6.25 -4.08 3.34
CA ARG A 110 -5.95 -3.22 2.19
C ARG A 110 -4.46 -2.87 2.15
N ASN A 111 -3.85 -3.01 0.97
CA ASN A 111 -2.47 -2.58 0.75
C ASN A 111 -2.43 -1.11 0.29
N PRO A 112 -2.03 -0.16 1.15
CA PRO A 112 -1.99 1.26 0.81
C PRO A 112 -1.08 1.60 -0.38
N CYS A 113 0.02 0.88 -0.57
CA CYS A 113 0.92 1.11 -1.71
C CYS A 113 0.23 0.88 -3.07
N LEU A 114 -0.83 0.05 -3.10
CA LEU A 114 -1.52 -0.35 -4.33
C LEU A 114 -2.92 0.24 -4.45
N ASN A 115 -3.59 0.46 -3.33
CA ASN A 115 -5.02 0.75 -3.31
C ASN A 115 -5.36 2.18 -2.90
N ASP A 116 -4.43 2.89 -2.24
CA ASP A 116 -4.71 4.22 -1.71
C ASP A 116 -4.21 5.31 -2.64
N THR A 117 -4.99 6.37 -2.72
CA THR A 117 -4.59 7.64 -3.34
C THR A 117 -4.20 8.63 -2.25
N TYR A 118 -3.31 9.55 -2.58
CA TYR A 118 -2.88 10.61 -1.66
C TYR A 118 -2.56 11.89 -2.43
N GLU A 119 -2.55 13.01 -1.74
CA GLU A 119 -2.12 14.29 -2.30
C GLU A 119 -0.58 14.36 -2.29
N PRO A 120 0.08 14.22 -3.46
CA PRO A 120 1.54 14.05 -3.50
C PRO A 120 2.32 15.32 -3.16
N GLY A 121 1.67 16.47 -3.23
CA GLY A 121 2.31 17.76 -2.96
C GLY A 121 3.55 17.97 -3.83
N SER A 122 4.66 18.37 -3.21
CA SER A 122 5.93 18.68 -3.91
C SER A 122 6.57 17.49 -4.62
N THR A 123 6.23 16.25 -4.25
CA THR A 123 6.79 15.06 -4.95
C THR A 123 6.27 14.96 -6.38
N PHE A 124 5.08 15.50 -6.67
CA PHE A 124 4.53 15.57 -8.03
C PHE A 124 5.31 16.49 -8.98
N LYS A 125 6.17 17.37 -8.46
CA LYS A 125 7.03 18.25 -9.28
C LYS A 125 7.97 17.47 -10.18
N ILE A 126 8.40 16.27 -9.77
CA ILE A 126 9.22 15.37 -10.59
C ILE A 126 8.46 15.04 -11.88
N ILE A 127 7.19 14.64 -11.77
CA ILE A 127 6.36 14.29 -12.93
C ILE A 127 6.10 15.54 -13.79
N THR A 128 5.78 16.68 -13.17
CA THR A 128 5.57 17.96 -13.89
C THR A 128 6.80 18.37 -14.68
N MET A 129 7.98 18.26 -14.08
CA MET A 129 9.24 18.62 -14.76
C MET A 129 9.56 17.65 -15.91
N SER A 130 9.41 16.34 -15.66
CA SER A 130 9.61 15.32 -16.68
C SER A 130 8.69 15.52 -17.88
N ALA A 131 7.40 15.80 -17.64
CA ALA A 131 6.45 16.08 -18.69
C ALA A 131 6.80 17.36 -19.47
N GLY A 132 7.27 18.41 -18.79
CA GLY A 132 7.71 19.64 -19.42
C GLY A 132 8.93 19.46 -20.32
N LEU A 133 9.90 18.68 -19.89
CA LEU A 133 11.09 18.30 -20.67
C LEU A 133 10.72 17.45 -21.87
N GLU A 134 9.88 16.44 -21.70
CA GLU A 134 9.43 15.55 -22.77
C GLU A 134 8.62 16.32 -23.84
N ALA A 135 7.76 17.25 -23.42
CA ALA A 135 6.99 18.10 -24.32
C ALA A 135 7.83 19.21 -24.97
N GLY A 136 9.09 19.37 -24.58
CA GLY A 136 9.99 20.41 -25.11
C GLY A 136 9.56 21.85 -24.76
N VAL A 137 8.69 22.02 -23.75
CA VAL A 137 8.22 23.35 -23.31
C VAL A 137 9.12 23.99 -22.25
N VAL A 138 10.03 23.18 -21.68
CA VAL A 138 11.09 23.63 -20.77
C VAL A 138 12.39 22.90 -21.09
N SER A 139 13.51 23.53 -20.75
CA SER A 139 14.87 22.99 -20.90
C SER A 139 15.59 23.05 -19.55
N VAL A 140 16.59 22.21 -19.35
CA VAL A 140 17.43 22.24 -18.15
C VAL A 140 18.24 23.52 -18.00
N ASN A 141 18.38 24.32 -19.09
CA ASN A 141 19.07 25.60 -19.08
C ASN A 141 18.14 26.81 -18.91
N ASP A 142 16.84 26.59 -18.85
CA ASP A 142 15.86 27.67 -18.68
C ASP A 142 15.99 28.28 -17.28
N ARG A 143 15.81 29.58 -17.24
CA ARG A 143 15.83 30.34 -16.00
C ARG A 143 14.45 30.83 -15.63
N PHE A 144 14.12 30.72 -14.35
CA PHE A 144 12.83 31.13 -13.81
C PHE A 144 13.02 32.14 -12.69
N PHE A 145 12.13 33.13 -12.63
CA PHE A 145 12.11 34.09 -11.53
C PHE A 145 11.03 33.72 -10.52
N CYS A 146 11.42 33.57 -9.26
CA CYS A 146 10.51 33.28 -8.16
C CYS A 146 10.36 34.49 -7.23
N PRO A 147 9.24 35.21 -7.29
CA PRO A 147 8.95 36.35 -6.40
C PRO A 147 8.43 35.94 -5.02
N GLY A 148 8.41 34.66 -4.70
CA GLY A 148 7.84 34.09 -3.46
C GLY A 148 6.38 33.67 -3.55
N TYR A 149 5.70 33.95 -4.64
CA TYR A 149 4.34 33.50 -4.92
C TYR A 149 4.04 33.53 -6.43
N LYS A 150 3.00 32.80 -6.80
CA LYS A 150 2.39 32.88 -8.13
C LYS A 150 0.88 33.07 -7.96
N LEU A 151 0.32 33.98 -8.75
CA LEU A 151 -1.14 34.12 -8.83
C LEU A 151 -1.67 33.08 -9.84
N VAL A 152 -2.60 32.26 -9.39
CA VAL A 152 -3.31 31.28 -10.23
C VAL A 152 -4.79 31.56 -10.05
N ASP A 153 -5.43 32.02 -11.09
CA ASP A 153 -6.77 32.59 -11.08
C ASP A 153 -6.87 33.70 -10.00
N ASP A 154 -7.72 33.54 -9.00
CA ASP A 154 -7.94 34.47 -7.90
C ASP A 154 -7.09 34.13 -6.63
N ARG A 155 -6.28 33.06 -6.69
CA ARG A 155 -5.53 32.55 -5.53
C ARG A 155 -4.04 32.82 -5.63
N ARG A 156 -3.49 33.28 -4.51
CA ARG A 156 -2.04 33.44 -4.35
C ARG A 156 -1.44 32.15 -3.79
N ILE A 157 -0.71 31.41 -4.64
CA ILE A 157 0.02 30.21 -4.23
C ILE A 157 1.42 30.61 -3.84
N HIS A 158 1.77 30.41 -2.57
CA HIS A 158 3.06 30.79 -2.02
C HIS A 158 4.14 29.74 -2.26
N CYS A 159 5.36 30.21 -2.52
CA CYS A 159 6.55 29.40 -2.43
C CYS A 159 6.85 29.07 -0.95
N ALA A 160 7.56 27.96 -0.70
CA ALA A 160 8.05 27.61 0.64
C ALA A 160 8.90 28.74 1.22
N ARG A 161 9.71 29.41 0.39
CA ARG A 161 10.41 30.65 0.73
C ARG A 161 9.56 31.84 0.29
N ARG A 162 8.85 32.44 1.25
CA ARG A 162 7.91 33.56 0.98
C ARG A 162 8.56 34.81 0.41
N THR A 163 9.85 35.03 0.68
CA THR A 163 10.65 36.12 0.10
C THR A 163 11.07 35.88 -1.34
N GLY A 164 10.77 34.69 -1.88
CA GLY A 164 11.20 34.27 -3.20
C GLY A 164 12.64 33.75 -3.26
N HIS A 165 12.96 33.12 -4.38
CA HIS A 165 14.31 32.63 -4.68
C HIS A 165 15.06 33.55 -5.66
N GLY A 166 14.40 34.55 -6.22
CA GLY A 166 14.93 35.35 -7.30
C GLY A 166 15.03 34.56 -8.61
N SER A 167 16.04 34.88 -9.42
CA SER A 167 16.35 34.13 -10.66
C SER A 167 17.12 32.87 -10.32
N GLN A 168 16.67 31.78 -10.87
CA GLN A 168 17.24 30.44 -10.73
C GLN A 168 17.65 29.94 -12.09
#